data_f21265e742e01f15f488474fda324676
#
_entry.id   f21265e742e01f15f488474fda324676
#
_cell.length_a   1.000
_cell.length_b   1.000
_cell.length_c   1.000
_cell.angle_alpha   90.00
_cell.angle_beta   90.00
_cell.angle_gamma   90.00
#
_symmetry.space_group_name_H-M   'P 1'
#
loop_
_entity.id
_entity.type
_entity.pdbx_description
1 polymer ?
#
loop_
_entity_poly.entity_id
_entity_poly.type
_entity_poly.pdbx_seq_one_letter_code
_entity_poly.pdbx_strand_id
1 'polypeptide(L)'
;MAERKRRILCAESNKDVGDLIVLMLEQKGYEVETVQTAADCIKVATTDRFDLYVLNDTYIDADSLELCRQLRELDPVTPVLLFSLESSGPRQPQPGPIQAGIKLYKSKTSDFVALVQTIDKLLQS
;
A
#
# COMPACT_ATOMS: atom_id res chain seq x y z
N MET A 1 9.11 17.69 21.01
CA MET A 1 8.40 17.94 19.76
C MET A 1 7.88 16.63 19.20
N ALA A 2 6.61 16.58 18.84
CA ALA A 2 6.02 15.34 18.32
C ALA A 2 6.52 15.06 16.91
N GLU A 3 6.84 13.81 16.63
CA GLU A 3 7.20 13.39 15.31
C GLU A 3 5.97 13.36 14.43
N ARG A 4 6.16 13.64 13.14
CA ARG A 4 5.09 13.52 12.17
C ARG A 4 4.72 12.04 12.03
N LYS A 5 3.43 11.76 12.07
CA LYS A 5 2.96 10.40 11.83
C LYS A 5 3.24 9.98 10.39
N ARG A 6 3.60 8.74 10.21
CA ARG A 6 3.72 8.15 8.87
C ARG A 6 2.34 8.06 8.23
N ARG A 7 2.28 8.40 6.96
CA ARG A 7 1.02 8.43 6.22
C ARG A 7 1.02 7.34 5.17
N ILE A 8 -0.08 6.60 5.10
CA ILE A 8 -0.25 5.47 4.19
C ILE A 8 -1.49 5.72 3.34
N LEU A 9 -1.35 5.55 2.03
CA LEU A 9 -2.48 5.52 1.11
C LEU A 9 -2.74 4.08 0.72
N CYS A 10 -3.95 3.59 1.02
CA CYS A 10 -4.34 2.22 0.74
C CYS A 10 -5.41 2.21 -0.36
N ALA A 11 -5.14 1.54 -1.46
CA ALA A 11 -6.11 1.36 -2.55
C ALA A 11 -6.74 -0.01 -2.40
N GLU A 12 -8.04 -0.02 -2.07
CA GLU A 12 -8.78 -1.22 -1.76
C GLU A 12 -10.24 -1.01 -2.14
N SER A 13 -10.73 -1.77 -3.13
CA SER A 13 -12.10 -1.59 -3.59
C SER A 13 -13.15 -2.20 -2.65
N ASN A 14 -12.76 -3.16 -1.82
CA ASN A 14 -13.68 -3.72 -0.82
C ASN A 14 -13.64 -2.85 0.44
N LYS A 15 -14.76 -2.15 0.71
CA LYS A 15 -14.82 -1.20 1.82
C LYS A 15 -14.55 -1.86 3.16
N ASP A 16 -15.08 -3.05 3.40
CA ASP A 16 -14.91 -3.74 4.69
C ASP A 16 -13.44 -4.11 4.92
N VAL A 17 -12.77 -4.58 3.89
CA VAL A 17 -11.33 -4.89 3.96
C VAL A 17 -10.52 -3.62 4.22
N GLY A 18 -10.84 -2.55 3.52
CA GLY A 18 -10.17 -1.27 3.72
C GLY A 18 -10.35 -0.74 5.13
N ASP A 19 -11.57 -0.80 5.65
CA ASP A 19 -11.86 -0.34 7.02
C ASP A 19 -11.06 -1.13 8.06
N LEU A 20 -10.94 -2.44 7.86
CA LEU A 20 -10.16 -3.27 8.77
C LEU A 20 -8.67 -2.91 8.73
N ILE A 21 -8.13 -2.72 7.53
CA ILE A 21 -6.73 -2.32 7.38
C ILE A 21 -6.47 -0.97 8.07
N VAL A 22 -7.37 -0.01 7.87
CA VAL A 22 -7.26 1.30 8.52
C VAL A 22 -7.22 1.14 10.04
N LEU A 23 -8.16 0.38 10.59
CA LEU A 23 -8.24 0.19 12.04
C LEU A 23 -6.94 -0.40 12.58
N MET A 24 -6.42 -1.44 11.93
CA MET A 24 -5.21 -2.10 12.41
C MET A 24 -3.98 -1.20 12.32
N LEU A 25 -3.87 -0.43 11.25
CA LEU A 25 -2.72 0.46 11.07
C LEU A 25 -2.81 1.69 11.98
N GLU A 26 -4.00 2.22 12.21
CA GLU A 26 -4.17 3.33 13.14
C GLU A 26 -3.80 2.95 14.56
N GLN A 27 -4.03 1.69 14.95
CA GLN A 27 -3.59 1.19 16.24
C GLN A 27 -2.06 1.17 16.36
N LYS A 28 -1.35 1.14 15.25
CA LYS A 28 0.11 1.22 15.23
C LYS A 28 0.62 2.66 15.20
N GLY A 29 -0.26 3.64 15.14
CA GLY A 29 0.12 5.04 15.14
C GLY A 29 0.27 5.67 13.76
N TYR A 30 -0.16 5.00 12.71
CA TYR A 30 -0.10 5.54 11.35
C TYR A 30 -1.37 6.30 11.00
N GLU A 31 -1.24 7.28 10.12
CA GLU A 31 -2.38 7.90 9.45
C GLU A 31 -2.64 7.15 8.16
N VAL A 32 -3.88 6.73 7.94
CA VAL A 32 -4.23 5.93 6.77
C VAL A 32 -5.40 6.58 6.05
N GLU A 33 -5.24 6.73 4.75
CA GLU A 33 -6.33 7.13 3.88
C GLU A 33 -6.60 5.99 2.92
N THR A 34 -7.89 5.66 2.71
CA THR A 34 -8.26 4.62 1.77
C THR A 34 -8.99 5.22 0.59
N VAL A 35 -8.76 4.61 -0.57
CA VAL A 35 -9.50 4.90 -1.80
C VAL A 35 -9.99 3.58 -2.38
N GLN A 36 -11.08 3.62 -3.13
CA GLN A 36 -11.69 2.40 -3.64
C GLN A 36 -11.44 2.16 -5.13
N THR A 37 -10.88 3.14 -5.82
CA THR A 37 -10.60 3.02 -7.25
C THR A 37 -9.19 3.47 -7.55
N ALA A 38 -8.65 3.01 -8.67
CA ALA A 38 -7.35 3.44 -9.15
C ALA A 38 -7.34 4.94 -9.47
N ALA A 39 -8.44 5.44 -10.05
CA ALA A 39 -8.56 6.87 -10.38
C ALA A 39 -8.48 7.73 -9.11
N ASP A 40 -9.18 7.33 -8.05
CA ASP A 40 -9.14 8.06 -6.79
C ASP A 40 -7.76 7.95 -6.15
N CYS A 41 -7.09 6.82 -6.30
CA CYS A 41 -5.72 6.65 -5.80
C CYS A 41 -4.78 7.69 -6.42
N ILE A 42 -4.81 7.83 -7.72
CA ILE A 42 -3.98 8.80 -8.43
C ILE A 42 -4.35 10.22 -8.02
N LYS A 43 -5.65 10.52 -7.91
CA LYS A 43 -6.11 11.84 -7.52
C LYS A 43 -5.58 12.25 -6.15
N VAL A 44 -5.68 11.37 -5.18
CA VAL A 44 -5.22 11.65 -3.82
C VAL A 44 -3.69 11.73 -3.78
N ALA A 45 -3.00 10.86 -4.50
CA ALA A 45 -1.54 10.87 -4.56
C ALA A 45 -1.00 12.15 -5.20
N THR A 46 -1.79 12.80 -6.06
CA THR A 46 -1.41 14.06 -6.68
C THR A 46 -1.45 15.23 -5.70
N THR A 47 -2.37 15.18 -4.74
CA THR A 47 -2.61 16.30 -3.82
C THR A 47 -1.92 16.16 -2.47
N ASP A 48 -1.64 14.94 -2.05
CA ASP A 48 -1.10 14.67 -0.72
C ASP A 48 0.19 13.84 -0.81
N ARG A 49 0.98 13.90 0.25
CA ARG A 49 2.21 13.12 0.35
C ARG A 49 1.99 11.95 1.29
N PHE A 50 2.56 10.82 0.92
CA PHE A 50 2.49 9.58 1.70
C PHE A 50 3.88 8.99 1.87
N ASP A 51 4.01 8.15 2.88
CA ASP A 51 5.25 7.42 3.15
C ASP A 51 5.23 6.01 2.57
N LEU A 52 4.03 5.53 2.22
CA LEU A 52 3.85 4.21 1.63
C LEU A 52 2.52 4.17 0.88
N TYR A 53 2.55 3.54 -0.29
CA TYR A 53 1.34 3.17 -1.02
C TYR A 53 1.11 1.68 -0.85
N VAL A 54 -0.09 1.29 -0.42
CA VAL A 54 -0.47 -0.11 -0.25
C VAL A 54 -1.61 -0.41 -1.20
N LEU A 55 -1.38 -1.34 -2.13
CA LEU A 55 -2.34 -1.66 -3.18
C LEU A 55 -2.76 -3.12 -3.05
N ASN A 56 -4.07 -3.36 -3.04
CA ASN A 56 -4.57 -4.72 -3.03
C ASN A 56 -4.82 -5.18 -4.46
N ASP A 57 -3.96 -6.05 -4.96
CA ASP A 57 -4.01 -6.55 -6.33
C ASP A 57 -5.32 -7.30 -6.63
N THR A 58 -5.89 -7.96 -5.62
CA THR A 58 -7.11 -8.76 -5.80
C THR A 58 -8.34 -7.88 -6.08
N TYR A 59 -8.41 -6.71 -5.48
CA TYR A 59 -9.60 -5.86 -5.49
C TYR A 59 -9.40 -4.51 -6.17
N ILE A 60 -8.32 -4.34 -6.92
CA ILE A 60 -8.11 -3.10 -7.68
C ILE A 60 -8.87 -3.22 -9.01
N ASP A 61 -9.54 -2.16 -9.41
CA ASP A 61 -10.36 -2.10 -10.60
C ASP A 61 -9.58 -1.83 -11.89
N ALA A 62 -8.26 -1.83 -11.81
CA ALA A 62 -7.39 -1.55 -12.95
C ALA A 62 -6.16 -2.45 -12.88
N ASP A 63 -5.34 -2.42 -13.93
CA ASP A 63 -4.06 -3.12 -13.95
C ASP A 63 -3.17 -2.56 -12.85
N SER A 64 -2.84 -3.40 -11.87
CA SER A 64 -2.05 -2.98 -10.71
C SER A 64 -0.65 -2.52 -11.08
N LEU A 65 -0.03 -3.13 -12.10
CA LEU A 65 1.30 -2.71 -12.54
C LEU A 65 1.24 -1.34 -13.21
N GLU A 66 0.20 -1.07 -13.97
CA GLU A 66 0.01 0.24 -14.57
C GLU A 66 -0.22 1.30 -13.50
N LEU A 67 -1.01 0.97 -12.47
CA LEU A 67 -1.22 1.89 -11.35
C LEU A 67 0.11 2.17 -10.63
N CYS A 68 0.92 1.14 -10.41
CA CYS A 68 2.24 1.33 -9.82
C CYS A 68 3.11 2.26 -10.68
N ARG A 69 3.06 2.09 -12.00
CA ARG A 69 3.81 2.93 -12.92
C ARG A 69 3.39 4.40 -12.82
N GLN A 70 2.09 4.63 -12.76
CA GLN A 70 1.55 5.99 -12.63
C GLN A 70 1.94 6.63 -11.30
N LEU A 71 1.86 5.86 -10.21
CA LEU A 71 2.28 6.37 -8.91
C LEU A 71 3.77 6.71 -8.91
N ARG A 72 4.58 5.90 -9.56
CA ARG A 72 6.01 6.17 -9.66
C ARG A 72 6.30 7.46 -10.43
N GLU A 73 5.54 7.73 -11.48
CA GLU A 73 5.71 8.99 -12.22
C GLU A 73 5.37 10.20 -11.38
N LEU A 74 4.37 10.08 -10.51
CA LEU A 74 3.97 11.16 -9.61
C LEU A 74 4.94 11.30 -8.43
N ASP A 75 5.44 10.19 -7.94
CA ASP A 75 6.25 10.15 -6.72
C ASP A 75 7.31 9.06 -6.86
N PRO A 76 8.51 9.42 -7.36
CA PRO A 76 9.55 8.42 -7.60
C PRO A 76 10.28 7.96 -6.35
N VAL A 77 9.90 8.41 -5.17
CA VAL A 77 10.59 8.10 -3.93
C VAL A 77 9.82 7.14 -3.04
N THR A 78 8.50 7.32 -2.96
CA THR A 78 7.68 6.56 -2.01
C THR A 78 7.55 5.11 -2.44
N PRO A 79 7.82 4.15 -1.53
CA PRO A 79 7.69 2.73 -1.88
C PRO A 79 6.24 2.32 -2.08
N VAL A 80 6.05 1.28 -2.87
CA VAL A 80 4.74 0.70 -3.16
C VAL A 80 4.75 -0.76 -2.70
N LEU A 81 3.78 -1.12 -1.89
CA LEU A 81 3.55 -2.50 -1.51
C LEU A 81 2.31 -3.00 -2.23
N LEU A 82 2.51 -3.97 -3.10
CA LEU A 82 1.43 -4.64 -3.79
C LEU A 82 1.16 -5.97 -3.09
N PHE A 83 -0.06 -6.17 -2.61
CA PHE A 83 -0.39 -7.41 -1.93
C PHE A 83 -1.63 -8.04 -2.53
N SER A 84 -1.80 -9.32 -2.28
CA SER A 84 -2.94 -10.09 -2.76
C SER A 84 -3.47 -10.95 -1.61
N LEU A 85 -4.78 -10.94 -1.41
CA LEU A 85 -5.41 -11.74 -0.35
C LEU A 85 -5.73 -13.13 -0.85
N GLU A 86 -4.67 -13.90 -1.14
CA GLU A 86 -4.81 -15.27 -1.59
C GLU A 86 -4.15 -16.19 -0.57
N SER A 87 -4.71 -17.41 -0.43
CA SER A 87 -4.21 -18.38 0.52
C SER A 87 -2.96 -19.12 0.05
N SER A 88 -2.63 -19.05 -1.24
CA SER A 88 -1.48 -19.72 -1.82
C SER A 88 -0.43 -18.73 -2.28
N GLY A 89 0.82 -19.15 -2.23
CA GLY A 89 1.93 -18.33 -2.70
C GLY A 89 2.84 -17.89 -1.55
N PRO A 90 3.86 -17.09 -1.87
CA PRO A 90 4.82 -16.66 -0.84
C PRO A 90 4.15 -15.76 0.19
N ARG A 91 4.44 -16.02 1.46
CA ARG A 91 3.91 -15.22 2.57
C ARG A 91 4.84 -14.08 2.96
N GLN A 92 6.05 -14.10 2.47
CA GLN A 92 7.03 -13.06 2.71
C GLN A 92 7.00 -12.05 1.57
N PRO A 93 7.12 -10.75 1.85
CA PRO A 93 7.22 -9.79 0.76
C PRO A 93 8.46 -10.08 -0.05
N GLN A 94 8.31 -10.06 -1.34
CA GLN A 94 9.41 -10.26 -2.26
C GLN A 94 9.63 -8.97 -3.05
N PRO A 95 10.88 -8.58 -3.27
CA PRO A 95 11.12 -7.40 -4.07
C PRO A 95 10.59 -7.62 -5.47
N GLY A 96 9.76 -6.68 -5.92
CA GLY A 96 9.33 -6.64 -7.30
C GLY A 96 10.34 -5.90 -8.15
N PRO A 97 9.98 -5.62 -9.40
CA PRO A 97 10.86 -4.86 -10.27
C PRO A 97 11.18 -3.50 -9.67
N ILE A 98 12.45 -3.16 -9.61
CA ILE A 98 12.89 -1.82 -9.22
C ILE A 98 13.03 -1.00 -10.48
N GLN A 99 12.26 0.07 -10.57
CA GLN A 99 12.32 0.95 -11.72
C GLN A 99 12.39 2.38 -11.22
N ALA A 100 13.38 3.13 -11.69
CA ALA A 100 13.51 4.55 -11.40
C ALA A 100 13.44 4.89 -9.91
N GLY A 101 14.04 4.05 -9.05
CA GLY A 101 14.16 4.34 -7.63
C GLY A 101 12.98 3.93 -6.77
N ILE A 102 11.88 3.48 -7.35
CA ILE A 102 10.77 2.98 -6.55
C ILE A 102 10.99 1.51 -6.22
N LYS A 103 10.77 1.19 -4.95
CA LYS A 103 10.76 -0.19 -4.50
C LYS A 103 9.34 -0.72 -4.56
N LEU A 104 9.12 -1.74 -5.35
CA LEU A 104 7.85 -2.44 -5.43
C LEU A 104 8.01 -3.76 -4.69
N TYR A 105 7.16 -3.99 -3.71
CA TYR A 105 7.11 -5.23 -2.95
C TYR A 105 5.84 -5.97 -3.30
N LYS A 106 5.93 -7.28 -3.51
CA LYS A 106 4.77 -8.13 -3.73
C LYS A 106 4.65 -9.11 -2.58
N SER A 107 3.44 -9.26 -2.07
CA SER A 107 3.18 -10.19 -0.98
C SER A 107 1.82 -10.84 -1.19
N LYS A 108 1.75 -12.16 -1.00
CA LYS A 108 0.47 -12.86 -0.91
C LYS A 108 0.22 -13.17 0.54
N THR A 109 -0.96 -12.80 1.03
CA THR A 109 -1.31 -13.02 2.41
C THR A 109 -2.80 -13.28 2.56
N SER A 110 -3.14 -14.22 3.44
CA SER A 110 -4.51 -14.43 3.89
C SER A 110 -4.72 -13.86 5.29
N ASP A 111 -3.71 -13.21 5.83
CA ASP A 111 -3.68 -12.79 7.23
C ASP A 111 -3.36 -11.30 7.32
N PHE A 112 -4.33 -10.53 7.80
CA PHE A 112 -4.16 -9.10 7.96
C PHE A 112 -3.09 -8.74 8.99
N VAL A 113 -2.88 -9.59 10.01
CA VAL A 113 -1.81 -9.35 10.97
C VAL A 113 -0.45 -9.40 10.28
N ALA A 114 -0.26 -10.37 9.40
CA ALA A 114 0.98 -10.47 8.64
C ALA A 114 1.16 -9.27 7.70
N LEU A 115 0.09 -8.80 7.09
CA LEU A 115 0.14 -7.61 6.23
C LEU A 115 0.57 -6.38 7.03
N VAL A 116 -0.03 -6.17 8.20
CA VAL A 116 0.29 -5.02 9.05
C VAL A 116 1.74 -5.11 9.52
N GLN A 117 2.22 -6.30 9.86
CA GLN A 117 3.62 -6.49 10.24
C GLN A 117 4.57 -6.15 9.11
N THR A 118 4.22 -6.51 7.88
CA THR A 118 5.02 -6.18 6.71
C THR A 118 5.08 -4.67 6.51
N ILE A 119 3.94 -4.00 6.60
CA ILE A 119 3.86 -2.55 6.46
C ILE A 119 4.72 -1.87 7.52
N ASP A 120 4.58 -2.31 8.77
CA ASP A 120 5.32 -1.75 9.88
C ASP A 120 6.84 -1.88 9.66
N LYS A 121 7.25 -3.05 9.17
CA LYS A 121 8.66 -3.31 8.88
C LYS A 121 9.20 -2.42 7.77
N LEU A 122 8.41 -2.20 6.72
CA LEU A 122 8.80 -1.33 5.61
C LEU A 122 8.95 0.11 6.06
N LEU A 123 8.09 0.57 6.96
CA LEU A 123 8.11 1.96 7.42
C LEU A 123 9.17 2.24 8.49
N GLN A 124 9.70 1.21 9.12
CA GLN A 124 10.73 1.36 10.14
C GLN A 124 12.15 1.24 9.59
N SER A 125 12.28 0.80 8.37
CA SER A 125 13.61 0.61 7.77
C SER A 125 14.17 1.89 7.16
#